data_205471f8baf5c1ea05828d0325ec2422
#
_entry.id   205471f8baf5c1ea05828d0325ec2422
#
_cell.length_a   1.000
_cell.length_b   1.000
_cell.length_c   1.000
_cell.angle_alpha   90.00
_cell.angle_beta   90.00
_cell.angle_gamma   90.00
#
_symmetry.space_group_name_H-M   'P 1'
#
loop_
_entity.id
_entity.type
_entity.pdbx_description
1 polymer ?
#
loop_
_entity_poly.entity_id
_entity_poly.type
_entity_poly.pdbx_seq_one_letter_code
_entity_poly.pdbx_strand_id
1 'polypeptide(L)'
;MGEAAGLGVTVAAPPPHAHALIVPYPSQGHINPMLQLAKRLASRGGTRATLVTTRFILRSLDPAAAGPAVPLAAISDGYDRGGVAEAPTLDDYLSCLDAVGSQTLAALIEHRRGAGDDPYTCVVYDTYAPWVAAVASRLGLPAVAFSTQSCTASAVYCYVGGGLLQVPADGSAVISAEGLPPLCQSEIPSLAAGGSGSAAYPTLAALSLSQFSRLGKTDWVLFNSFEELEPQVVAGLKFRMKALTVGPTVSEEDGRHGMDLLRADAACVRWLDGKPAASVVYVSFGSFARLSAEQTAEIAHGLRDSRHEFLWVVRGSEQGKLPAGFQEEAGGLVVAWCPQLAVLAHPAVGCFVTHCGWNSTLEALSLGVPMVAVPQWTDQPTNAKLVEDVWGVGVRARPATGGGEGAAVPGAEISRCVREVMDGPGARRIRANAVKWKEAAREAVRGGGSSDRNLGEFVEYLHATAQSRAAAAPPARHTASTERTM
;
A
#
# COMPACT_ATOMS: atom_id res chain seq x y z
N MET A 1 41.43 58.23 18.85
CA MET A 1 40.02 57.98 18.49
C MET A 1 40.06 57.02 17.33
N GLY A 2 39.82 55.76 17.56
CA GLY A 2 39.75 54.71 16.56
C GLY A 2 38.38 54.08 16.64
N GLU A 3 37.55 54.29 15.62
CA GLU A 3 36.25 53.63 15.43
C GLU A 3 36.45 52.16 15.15
N ALA A 4 35.97 51.31 16.02
CA ALA A 4 35.84 49.87 15.74
C ALA A 4 34.60 49.66 14.90
N ALA A 5 34.81 49.37 13.60
CA ALA A 5 33.74 48.87 12.71
C ALA A 5 33.31 47.49 13.18
N GLY A 6 32.12 47.41 13.77
CA GLY A 6 31.46 46.14 14.09
C GLY A 6 31.10 45.38 12.82
N LEU A 7 31.79 44.27 12.52
CA LEU A 7 31.39 43.30 11.53
C LEU A 7 30.10 42.60 12.02
N GLY A 8 28.97 43.06 11.51
CA GLY A 8 27.69 42.36 11.70
C GLY A 8 27.76 41.02 10.99
N VAL A 9 27.91 39.93 11.76
CA VAL A 9 27.74 38.58 11.28
C VAL A 9 26.24 38.39 10.99
N THR A 10 25.86 38.54 9.73
CA THR A 10 24.51 38.07 9.29
C THR A 10 24.50 36.58 9.38
N VAL A 11 23.90 36.07 10.45
CA VAL A 11 23.55 34.64 10.55
C VAL A 11 22.54 34.38 9.44
N ALA A 12 22.95 33.64 8.42
CA ALA A 12 22.05 33.21 7.36
C ALA A 12 20.89 32.43 7.99
N ALA A 13 19.65 32.76 7.62
CA ALA A 13 18.50 32.02 8.06
C ALA A 13 18.70 30.54 7.70
N PRO A 14 18.30 29.60 8.57
CA PRO A 14 18.41 28.19 8.26
C PRO A 14 17.67 27.91 6.94
N PRO A 15 18.17 26.99 6.11
CA PRO A 15 17.53 26.69 4.83
C PRO A 15 16.08 26.26 5.08
N PRO A 16 15.15 26.67 4.20
CA PRO A 16 13.74 26.31 4.34
C PRO A 16 13.58 24.80 4.36
N HIS A 17 12.85 24.31 5.35
CA HIS A 17 12.53 22.89 5.47
C HIS A 17 11.54 22.48 4.39
N ALA A 18 11.77 21.32 3.75
CA ALA A 18 10.76 20.70 2.91
C ALA A 18 9.68 20.07 3.79
N HIS A 19 8.42 20.39 3.54
CA HIS A 19 7.29 19.82 4.29
C HIS A 19 6.31 19.14 3.36
N ALA A 20 6.31 17.81 3.34
CA ALA A 20 5.42 16.99 2.53
C ALA A 20 4.10 16.72 3.26
N LEU A 21 2.98 17.00 2.60
CA LEU A 21 1.65 16.60 3.05
C LEU A 21 1.30 15.26 2.38
N ILE A 22 1.19 14.19 3.17
CA ILE A 22 0.96 12.83 2.69
C ILE A 22 -0.52 12.50 2.80
N VAL A 23 -1.18 12.23 1.67
CA VAL A 23 -2.64 12.04 1.58
C VAL A 23 -2.97 10.65 1.02
N PRO A 24 -3.14 9.64 1.88
CA PRO A 24 -3.55 8.29 1.47
C PRO A 24 -5.03 8.21 1.12
N TYR A 25 -5.41 7.23 0.31
CA TYR A 25 -6.78 6.73 0.28
C TYR A 25 -7.13 6.17 1.67
N PRO A 26 -8.33 6.45 2.22
CA PRO A 26 -8.65 6.17 3.63
C PRO A 26 -8.96 4.69 3.91
N SER A 27 -7.99 3.82 3.65
CA SER A 27 -8.04 2.42 4.04
C SER A 27 -6.68 1.94 4.55
N GLN A 28 -6.66 0.90 5.38
CA GLN A 28 -5.44 0.40 6.03
C GLN A 28 -4.34 0.03 5.03
N GLY A 29 -4.72 -0.59 3.91
CA GLY A 29 -3.78 -0.99 2.84
C GLY A 29 -3.08 0.17 2.14
N HIS A 30 -3.59 1.38 2.28
CA HIS A 30 -3.05 2.61 1.69
C HIS A 30 -2.38 3.51 2.75
N ILE A 31 -3.00 3.60 3.93
CA ILE A 31 -2.47 4.42 5.04
C ILE A 31 -1.11 3.89 5.51
N ASN A 32 -0.98 2.58 5.75
CA ASN A 32 0.24 2.00 6.31
C ASN A 32 1.47 2.21 5.43
N PRO A 33 1.48 1.89 4.13
CA PRO A 33 2.66 2.16 3.29
C PRO A 33 2.99 3.64 3.18
N MET A 34 2.00 4.54 3.14
CA MET A 34 2.23 5.97 3.08
C MET A 34 2.70 6.55 4.42
N LEU A 35 2.28 5.98 5.55
CA LEU A 35 2.86 6.30 6.86
C LEU A 35 4.34 5.89 6.94
N GLN A 36 4.70 4.71 6.45
CA GLN A 36 6.10 4.29 6.40
C GLN A 36 6.94 5.20 5.48
N LEU A 37 6.40 5.62 4.34
CA LEU A 37 7.03 6.63 3.50
C LEU A 37 7.24 7.94 4.29
N ALA A 38 6.21 8.43 5.00
CA ALA A 38 6.28 9.63 5.82
C ALA A 38 7.37 9.54 6.90
N LYS A 39 7.48 8.40 7.60
CA LYS A 39 8.53 8.14 8.59
C LYS A 39 9.93 8.17 7.94
N ARG A 40 10.10 7.53 6.78
CA ARG A 40 11.37 7.54 6.04
C ARG A 40 11.75 8.93 5.53
N LEU A 41 10.78 9.74 5.10
CA LEU A 41 11.02 11.14 4.73
C LEU A 41 11.41 11.96 5.97
N ALA A 42 10.69 11.83 7.08
CA ALA A 42 10.99 12.56 8.31
C ALA A 42 12.35 12.18 8.94
N SER A 43 12.88 10.99 8.66
CA SER A 43 14.23 10.59 9.08
C SER A 43 15.35 11.23 8.24
N ARG A 44 15.02 11.85 7.09
CA ARG A 44 15.97 12.58 6.25
C ARG A 44 16.07 14.03 6.71
N GLY A 45 17.27 14.47 7.02
CA GLY A 45 17.52 15.83 7.54
C GLY A 45 16.89 16.93 6.65
N GLY A 46 16.26 17.92 7.27
CA GLY A 46 15.62 19.03 6.57
C GLY A 46 14.26 18.70 5.92
N THR A 47 13.73 17.50 6.12
CA THR A 47 12.41 17.09 5.59
C THR A 47 11.44 16.84 6.73
N ARG A 48 10.21 17.35 6.61
CA ARG A 48 9.07 17.06 7.46
C ARG A 48 7.97 16.38 6.66
N ALA A 49 7.18 15.55 7.33
CA ALA A 49 6.02 14.91 6.73
C ALA A 49 4.84 14.99 7.70
N THR A 50 3.65 15.32 7.17
CA THR A 50 2.38 15.25 7.91
C THR A 50 1.48 14.28 7.17
N LEU A 51 0.93 13.28 7.87
CA LEU A 51 -0.01 12.33 7.30
C LEU A 51 -1.45 12.81 7.50
N VAL A 52 -2.21 12.84 6.41
CA VAL A 52 -3.64 13.15 6.44
C VAL A 52 -4.44 11.87 6.59
N THR A 53 -5.48 11.90 7.39
CA THR A 53 -6.48 10.83 7.46
C THR A 53 -7.89 11.42 7.56
N THR A 54 -8.95 10.59 7.55
CA THR A 54 -10.30 11.11 7.77
C THR A 54 -10.55 11.33 9.25
N ARG A 55 -11.49 12.21 9.58
CA ARG A 55 -11.91 12.46 10.97
C ARG A 55 -12.42 11.20 11.67
N PHE A 56 -13.09 10.31 10.93
CA PHE A 56 -13.54 9.02 11.44
C PHE A 56 -12.34 8.15 11.85
N ILE A 57 -11.39 7.97 10.95
CA ILE A 57 -10.20 7.14 11.20
C ILE A 57 -9.37 7.73 12.35
N LEU A 58 -9.13 9.05 12.35
CA LEU A 58 -8.33 9.70 13.41
C LEU A 58 -8.91 9.45 14.82
N ARG A 59 -10.25 9.43 14.96
CA ARG A 59 -10.89 9.12 16.25
C ARG A 59 -10.77 7.65 16.66
N SER A 60 -10.61 6.77 15.72
CA SER A 60 -10.49 5.32 15.95
C SER A 60 -9.06 4.88 16.21
N LEU A 61 -8.08 5.73 15.92
CA LEU A 61 -6.67 5.43 16.04
C LEU A 61 -6.13 5.72 17.45
N ASP A 62 -5.15 4.92 17.88
CA ASP A 62 -4.22 5.34 18.92
C ASP A 62 -3.31 6.44 18.34
N PRO A 63 -3.33 7.68 18.90
CA PRO A 63 -2.48 8.76 18.38
C PRO A 63 -0.98 8.44 18.41
N ALA A 64 -0.55 7.53 19.30
CA ALA A 64 0.84 7.07 19.37
C ALA A 64 1.26 6.15 18.20
N ALA A 65 0.32 5.63 17.40
CA ALA A 65 0.60 4.68 16.33
C ALA A 65 1.43 5.30 15.19
N ALA A 66 1.25 6.59 14.88
CA ALA A 66 2.05 7.29 13.87
C ALA A 66 3.48 7.56 14.33
N GLY A 67 3.69 7.60 15.66
CA GLY A 67 4.96 8.00 16.28
C GLY A 67 5.17 9.53 16.28
N PRO A 68 6.12 10.03 17.07
CA PRO A 68 6.31 11.47 17.27
C PRO A 68 6.84 12.22 16.04
N ALA A 69 7.46 11.51 15.09
CA ALA A 69 8.10 12.11 13.91
C ALA A 69 7.10 12.49 12.79
N VAL A 70 5.88 11.94 12.80
CA VAL A 70 4.87 12.16 11.75
C VAL A 70 3.56 12.66 12.36
N PRO A 71 3.35 13.99 12.42
CA PRO A 71 2.08 14.57 12.83
C PRO A 71 0.92 14.08 11.95
N LEU A 72 -0.25 13.92 12.58
CA LEU A 72 -1.49 13.58 11.90
C LEU A 72 -2.34 14.83 11.70
N ALA A 73 -2.95 14.95 10.52
CA ALA A 73 -3.97 15.94 10.20
C ALA A 73 -5.23 15.23 9.72
N ALA A 74 -6.39 15.87 9.89
CA ALA A 74 -7.67 15.27 9.52
C ALA A 74 -8.46 16.12 8.56
N ILE A 75 -9.05 15.46 7.55
CA ILE A 75 -10.05 16.00 6.65
C ILE A 75 -11.39 15.29 6.86
N SER A 76 -12.48 15.84 6.34
CA SER A 76 -13.75 15.15 6.27
C SER A 76 -13.85 14.41 4.93
N ASP A 77 -14.34 13.18 4.96
CA ASP A 77 -14.77 12.40 3.79
C ASP A 77 -16.29 12.50 3.56
N GLY A 78 -16.98 13.33 4.37
CA GLY A 78 -18.43 13.45 4.38
C GLY A 78 -19.14 12.42 5.28
N TYR A 79 -18.42 11.41 5.76
CA TYR A 79 -18.92 10.33 6.61
C TYR A 79 -18.15 10.25 7.93
N ASP A 80 -18.09 11.40 8.62
CA ASP A 80 -17.25 11.58 9.81
C ASP A 80 -17.59 10.63 10.96
N ARG A 81 -18.75 9.99 11.01
CA ARG A 81 -19.20 9.14 12.13
C ARG A 81 -18.87 7.68 11.94
N GLY A 82 -19.06 7.14 10.73
CA GLY A 82 -18.94 5.71 10.43
C GLY A 82 -17.99 5.39 9.26
N GLY A 83 -17.40 6.41 8.61
CA GLY A 83 -16.56 6.21 7.44
C GLY A 83 -17.30 5.50 6.31
N VAL A 84 -16.60 4.68 5.55
CA VAL A 84 -17.17 3.93 4.41
C VAL A 84 -18.40 3.08 4.78
N ALA A 85 -18.53 2.64 6.03
CA ALA A 85 -19.67 1.84 6.48
C ALA A 85 -20.96 2.67 6.65
N GLU A 86 -20.86 4.00 6.74
CA GLU A 86 -22.00 4.93 6.82
C GLU A 86 -22.57 5.23 5.42
N ALA A 87 -21.79 5.08 4.36
CA ALA A 87 -22.22 5.35 3.00
C ALA A 87 -23.22 4.27 2.49
N PRO A 88 -24.26 4.65 1.75
CA PRO A 88 -25.21 3.70 1.17
C PRO A 88 -24.53 2.69 0.22
N THR A 89 -23.61 3.19 -0.61
CA THR A 89 -22.82 2.40 -1.57
C THR A 89 -21.36 2.87 -1.57
N LEU A 90 -20.47 2.05 -2.14
CA LEU A 90 -19.08 2.47 -2.36
C LEU A 90 -18.99 3.66 -3.33
N ASP A 91 -19.85 3.72 -4.34
CA ASP A 91 -19.90 4.80 -5.30
C ASP A 91 -20.30 6.13 -4.65
N ASP A 92 -21.29 6.12 -3.73
CA ASP A 92 -21.65 7.28 -2.93
C ASP A 92 -20.49 7.75 -2.06
N TYR A 93 -19.76 6.78 -1.42
CA TYR A 93 -18.58 7.09 -0.63
C TYR A 93 -17.50 7.78 -1.46
N LEU A 94 -17.14 7.20 -2.62
CA LEU A 94 -16.08 7.74 -3.48
C LEU A 94 -16.44 9.14 -4.01
N SER A 95 -17.68 9.35 -4.39
CA SER A 95 -18.18 10.66 -4.87
C SER A 95 -18.14 11.72 -3.76
N CYS A 96 -18.54 11.34 -2.54
CA CYS A 96 -18.53 12.24 -1.39
C CYS A 96 -17.10 12.54 -0.92
N LEU A 97 -16.22 11.53 -0.90
CA LEU A 97 -14.80 11.71 -0.59
C LEU A 97 -14.12 12.69 -1.55
N ASP A 98 -14.40 12.62 -2.86
CA ASP A 98 -13.89 13.59 -3.83
C ASP A 98 -14.40 15.00 -3.52
N ALA A 99 -15.69 15.19 -3.36
CA ALA A 99 -16.31 16.50 -3.17
C ALA A 99 -15.93 17.14 -1.83
N VAL A 100 -16.19 16.45 -0.71
CA VAL A 100 -15.97 16.98 0.65
C VAL A 100 -14.49 16.92 1.02
N GLY A 101 -13.78 15.86 0.62
CA GLY A 101 -12.35 15.73 0.80
C GLY A 101 -11.57 16.85 0.14
N SER A 102 -11.93 17.21 -1.10
CA SER A 102 -11.30 18.32 -1.83
C SER A 102 -11.47 19.67 -1.12
N GLN A 103 -12.65 19.95 -0.56
CA GLN A 103 -12.93 21.19 0.16
C GLN A 103 -12.16 21.26 1.49
N THR A 104 -12.20 20.17 2.26
CA THR A 104 -11.61 20.14 3.60
C THR A 104 -10.07 20.02 3.54
N LEU A 105 -9.51 19.39 2.50
CA LEU A 105 -8.07 19.38 2.25
C LEU A 105 -7.58 20.78 1.86
N ALA A 106 -8.31 21.48 0.99
CA ALA A 106 -7.96 22.86 0.64
C ALA A 106 -7.96 23.76 1.88
N ALA A 107 -9.01 23.68 2.71
CA ALA A 107 -9.12 24.46 3.95
C ALA A 107 -7.96 24.14 4.93
N LEU A 108 -7.55 22.85 5.05
CA LEU A 108 -6.42 22.44 5.86
C LEU A 108 -5.11 23.11 5.41
N ILE A 109 -4.86 23.12 4.11
CA ILE A 109 -3.64 23.71 3.53
C ILE A 109 -3.64 25.24 3.70
N GLU A 110 -4.76 25.89 3.43
CA GLU A 110 -4.92 27.35 3.53
C GLU A 110 -4.81 27.82 4.99
N HIS A 111 -5.44 27.12 5.93
CA HIS A 111 -5.36 27.44 7.36
C HIS A 111 -3.92 27.45 7.83
N ARG A 112 -3.13 26.43 7.50
CA ARG A 112 -1.72 26.35 7.90
C ARG A 112 -0.89 27.49 7.29
N ARG A 113 -1.16 27.83 6.04
CA ARG A 113 -0.51 28.96 5.36
C ARG A 113 -0.84 30.31 6.05
N GLY A 114 -2.09 30.49 6.48
CA GLY A 114 -2.57 31.72 7.14
C GLY A 114 -2.06 31.87 8.58
N ALA A 115 -1.86 30.76 9.29
CA ALA A 115 -1.38 30.79 10.68
C ALA A 115 0.10 31.16 10.82
N GLY A 116 0.85 31.28 9.70
CA GLY A 116 2.29 31.54 9.74
C GLY A 116 3.12 30.33 10.17
N ASP A 117 2.49 29.17 10.28
CA ASP A 117 3.16 27.90 10.52
C ASP A 117 4.01 27.50 9.32
N ASP A 118 4.95 26.57 9.54
CA ASP A 118 5.77 25.97 8.50
C ASP A 118 4.89 25.39 7.38
N PRO A 119 4.81 26.04 6.18
CA PRO A 119 3.84 25.70 5.15
C PRO A 119 4.17 24.38 4.45
N TYR A 120 3.16 23.69 3.95
CA TYR A 120 3.41 22.55 3.06
C TYR A 120 4.07 23.01 1.76
N THR A 121 5.09 22.31 1.33
CA THR A 121 5.86 22.61 0.11
C THR A 121 5.52 21.68 -1.04
N CYS A 122 4.97 20.48 -0.74
CA CYS A 122 4.59 19.48 -1.70
C CYS A 122 3.45 18.64 -1.12
N VAL A 123 2.61 18.04 -1.99
CA VAL A 123 1.60 17.05 -1.64
C VAL A 123 1.97 15.71 -2.26
N VAL A 124 2.10 14.65 -1.46
CA VAL A 124 2.23 13.27 -1.92
C VAL A 124 0.88 12.59 -1.74
N TYR A 125 0.30 12.10 -2.80
CA TYR A 125 -1.06 11.55 -2.78
C TYR A 125 -1.11 10.12 -3.31
N ASP A 126 -2.03 9.34 -2.76
CA ASP A 126 -2.34 8.00 -3.25
C ASP A 126 -2.93 8.05 -4.67
N THR A 127 -2.49 7.18 -5.57
CA THR A 127 -3.04 7.09 -6.93
C THR A 127 -4.55 6.86 -6.96
N TYR A 128 -5.14 6.30 -5.90
CA TYR A 128 -6.59 6.16 -5.70
C TYR A 128 -7.28 7.43 -5.17
N ALA A 129 -6.54 8.53 -5.00
CA ALA A 129 -7.07 9.84 -4.63
C ALA A 129 -6.66 10.94 -5.64
N PRO A 130 -6.92 10.79 -6.96
CA PRO A 130 -6.44 11.71 -7.99
C PRO A 130 -7.00 13.15 -7.85
N TRP A 131 -8.12 13.32 -7.14
CA TRP A 131 -8.70 14.63 -6.79
C TRP A 131 -7.72 15.51 -5.98
N VAL A 132 -6.82 14.89 -5.21
CA VAL A 132 -5.81 15.59 -4.42
C VAL A 132 -4.86 16.40 -5.31
N ALA A 133 -4.47 15.83 -6.46
CA ALA A 133 -3.62 16.55 -7.42
C ALA A 133 -4.29 17.83 -7.95
N ALA A 134 -5.61 17.80 -8.17
CA ALA A 134 -6.37 18.99 -8.58
C ALA A 134 -6.41 20.06 -7.48
N VAL A 135 -6.56 19.65 -6.20
CA VAL A 135 -6.49 20.56 -5.05
C VAL A 135 -5.10 21.18 -4.94
N ALA A 136 -4.04 20.37 -5.01
CA ALA A 136 -2.68 20.83 -4.94
C ALA A 136 -2.36 21.84 -6.06
N SER A 137 -2.72 21.54 -7.30
CA SER A 137 -2.54 22.43 -8.45
C SER A 137 -3.22 23.78 -8.26
N ARG A 138 -4.50 23.80 -7.82
CA ARG A 138 -5.24 25.02 -7.53
C ARG A 138 -4.59 25.90 -6.47
N LEU A 139 -3.93 25.27 -5.48
CA LEU A 139 -3.21 25.97 -4.43
C LEU A 139 -1.74 26.23 -4.76
N GLY A 140 -1.31 25.95 -6.00
CA GLY A 140 0.05 26.14 -6.46
C GLY A 140 1.08 25.26 -5.74
N LEU A 141 0.69 24.04 -5.32
CA LEU A 141 1.58 23.05 -4.71
C LEU A 141 1.92 21.97 -5.73
N PRO A 142 3.20 21.57 -5.84
CA PRO A 142 3.58 20.36 -6.55
C PRO A 142 2.86 19.15 -5.95
N ALA A 143 2.40 18.24 -6.83
CA ALA A 143 1.77 16.99 -6.45
C ALA A 143 2.60 15.80 -6.96
N VAL A 144 2.77 14.79 -6.12
CA VAL A 144 3.51 13.56 -6.40
C VAL A 144 2.61 12.38 -6.13
N ALA A 145 2.44 11.51 -7.10
CA ALA A 145 1.63 10.30 -6.94
C ALA A 145 2.41 9.22 -6.19
N PHE A 146 1.73 8.45 -5.33
CA PHE A 146 2.27 7.27 -4.68
C PHE A 146 1.37 6.06 -4.98
N SER A 147 1.95 5.02 -5.59
CA SER A 147 1.24 3.78 -5.89
C SER A 147 1.47 2.74 -4.81
N THR A 148 0.36 2.21 -4.27
CA THR A 148 0.32 1.13 -3.28
C THR A 148 0.09 -0.24 -3.91
N GLN A 149 0.36 -0.37 -5.21
CA GLN A 149 0.23 -1.59 -6.01
C GLN A 149 1.58 -2.00 -6.60
N SER A 150 1.67 -3.24 -7.14
CA SER A 150 2.83 -3.68 -7.91
C SER A 150 3.03 -2.79 -9.14
N CYS A 151 4.28 -2.65 -9.59
CA CYS A 151 4.56 -1.93 -10.83
C CYS A 151 3.86 -2.58 -12.03
N THR A 152 3.75 -3.91 -12.05
CA THR A 152 3.04 -4.66 -13.10
C THR A 152 1.55 -4.32 -13.14
N ALA A 153 0.83 -4.39 -12.01
CA ALA A 153 -0.58 -4.02 -11.97
C ALA A 153 -0.79 -2.54 -12.35
N SER A 154 0.06 -1.64 -11.84
CA SER A 154 0.04 -0.22 -12.18
C SER A 154 0.28 0.03 -13.67
N ALA A 155 1.21 -0.70 -14.29
CA ALA A 155 1.48 -0.60 -15.72
C ALA A 155 0.29 -1.10 -16.55
N VAL A 156 -0.37 -2.18 -16.14
CA VAL A 156 -1.59 -2.65 -16.82
C VAL A 156 -2.69 -1.59 -16.75
N TYR A 157 -2.97 -1.02 -15.57
CA TYR A 157 -3.95 0.06 -15.44
C TYR A 157 -3.58 1.29 -16.28
N CYS A 158 -2.30 1.66 -16.28
CA CYS A 158 -1.80 2.78 -17.09
C CYS A 158 -1.97 2.53 -18.60
N TYR A 159 -1.68 1.32 -19.06
CA TYR A 159 -1.73 0.99 -20.49
C TYR A 159 -3.17 0.79 -20.98
N VAL A 160 -4.03 0.14 -20.21
CA VAL A 160 -5.45 -0.03 -20.53
C VAL A 160 -6.18 1.31 -20.46
N GLY A 161 -6.01 2.06 -19.37
CA GLY A 161 -6.63 3.37 -19.19
C GLY A 161 -6.16 4.42 -20.19
N GLY A 162 -4.91 4.29 -20.67
CA GLY A 162 -4.33 5.13 -21.74
C GLY A 162 -4.65 4.67 -23.17
N GLY A 163 -5.43 3.59 -23.35
CA GLY A 163 -5.77 3.03 -24.66
C GLY A 163 -4.61 2.35 -25.41
N LEU A 164 -3.53 2.03 -24.72
CA LEU A 164 -2.32 1.45 -25.29
C LEU A 164 -2.34 -0.08 -25.27
N LEU A 165 -3.17 -0.64 -24.41
CA LEU A 165 -3.41 -2.05 -24.26
C LEU A 165 -4.92 -2.30 -24.32
N GLN A 166 -5.34 -3.18 -25.24
CA GLN A 166 -6.71 -3.67 -25.32
C GLN A 166 -6.77 -5.05 -24.68
N VAL A 167 -7.78 -5.26 -23.83
CA VAL A 167 -8.06 -6.57 -23.25
C VAL A 167 -9.11 -7.26 -24.11
N PRO A 168 -8.78 -8.36 -24.82
CA PRO A 168 -9.76 -9.07 -25.64
C PRO A 168 -10.89 -9.66 -24.80
N ALA A 169 -12.12 -9.56 -25.28
CA ALA A 169 -13.29 -10.04 -24.55
C ALA A 169 -13.45 -11.57 -24.56
N ASP A 170 -12.77 -12.28 -25.47
CA ASP A 170 -12.93 -13.73 -25.70
C ASP A 170 -12.08 -14.62 -24.78
N GLY A 171 -11.25 -14.04 -23.94
CA GLY A 171 -10.46 -14.77 -22.95
C GLY A 171 -9.29 -15.60 -23.49
N SER A 172 -9.14 -15.69 -24.81
CA SER A 172 -8.19 -16.61 -25.46
C SER A 172 -6.78 -16.04 -25.67
N ALA A 173 -6.62 -14.72 -25.60
CA ALA A 173 -5.38 -14.07 -25.96
C ALA A 173 -4.42 -13.90 -24.76
N VAL A 174 -3.15 -14.22 -25.01
CA VAL A 174 -2.04 -13.78 -24.15
C VAL A 174 -1.73 -12.33 -24.49
N ILE A 175 -1.85 -11.48 -23.49
CA ILE A 175 -1.59 -10.05 -23.61
C ILE A 175 -0.11 -9.81 -23.34
N SER A 176 0.53 -9.16 -24.31
CA SER A 176 1.94 -8.74 -24.20
C SER A 176 2.04 -7.26 -24.48
N ALA A 177 2.75 -6.54 -23.62
CA ALA A 177 3.12 -5.14 -23.82
C ALA A 177 4.56 -4.95 -23.34
N GLU A 178 5.21 -3.89 -23.84
CA GLU A 178 6.60 -3.60 -23.48
C GLU A 178 6.78 -3.50 -21.97
N GLY A 179 7.70 -4.27 -21.44
CA GLY A 179 8.00 -4.35 -20.01
C GLY A 179 7.10 -5.28 -19.20
N LEU A 180 5.92 -5.67 -19.71
CA LEU A 180 5.02 -6.58 -18.99
C LEU A 180 5.39 -8.05 -19.22
N PRO A 181 5.27 -8.92 -18.21
CA PRO A 181 5.25 -10.36 -18.45
C PRO A 181 4.01 -10.73 -19.27
N PRO A 182 4.05 -11.83 -20.05
CA PRO A 182 2.88 -12.33 -20.73
C PRO A 182 1.74 -12.63 -19.74
N LEU A 183 0.55 -12.07 -19.96
CA LEU A 183 -0.61 -12.22 -19.07
C LEU A 183 -1.79 -12.82 -19.84
N CYS A 184 -2.41 -13.86 -19.29
CA CYS A 184 -3.73 -14.29 -19.71
C CYS A 184 -4.81 -13.32 -19.17
N GLN A 185 -6.00 -13.33 -19.74
CA GLN A 185 -7.09 -12.45 -19.29
C GLN A 185 -7.41 -12.63 -17.79
N SER A 186 -7.39 -13.87 -17.28
CA SER A 186 -7.59 -14.18 -15.87
C SER A 186 -6.45 -13.72 -14.94
N GLU A 187 -5.35 -13.24 -15.49
CA GLU A 187 -4.17 -12.73 -14.77
C GLU A 187 -4.08 -11.19 -14.81
N ILE A 188 -4.95 -10.55 -15.58
CA ILE A 188 -5.08 -9.08 -15.60
C ILE A 188 -5.79 -8.62 -14.33
N PRO A 189 -5.46 -7.42 -13.80
CA PRO A 189 -6.22 -6.83 -12.72
C PRO A 189 -7.72 -6.81 -13.05
N SER A 190 -8.56 -7.37 -12.18
CA SER A 190 -9.98 -7.63 -12.51
C SER A 190 -10.78 -6.38 -12.89
N LEU A 191 -10.38 -5.20 -12.35
CA LEU A 191 -11.00 -3.92 -12.71
C LEU A 191 -10.55 -3.37 -14.08
N ALA A 192 -9.51 -3.92 -14.68
CA ALA A 192 -9.06 -3.61 -16.04
C ALA A 192 -9.48 -4.67 -17.07
N ALA A 193 -9.81 -5.89 -16.61
CA ALA A 193 -10.13 -7.02 -17.49
C ALA A 193 -11.50 -6.90 -18.17
N GLY A 194 -12.35 -6.03 -17.69
CA GLY A 194 -13.75 -5.97 -18.15
C GLY A 194 -14.58 -7.12 -17.62
N GLY A 195 -15.64 -7.32 -17.25
CA GLY A 195 -16.37 -8.48 -16.71
C GLY A 195 -17.12 -8.13 -15.43
N SER A 196 -17.45 -9.15 -14.64
CA SER A 196 -18.33 -8.99 -13.48
C SER A 196 -17.74 -8.08 -12.41
N GLY A 197 -16.42 -8.09 -12.22
CA GLY A 197 -15.75 -7.23 -11.24
C GLY A 197 -15.86 -5.76 -11.58
N SER A 198 -15.64 -5.38 -12.85
CA SER A 198 -15.82 -4.00 -13.32
C SER A 198 -17.27 -3.57 -13.30
N ALA A 199 -18.20 -4.47 -13.62
CA ALA A 199 -19.65 -4.18 -13.60
C ALA A 199 -20.20 -4.01 -12.18
N ALA A 200 -19.67 -4.77 -11.21
CA ALA A 200 -20.08 -4.67 -9.81
C ALA A 200 -19.61 -3.37 -9.13
N TYR A 201 -18.46 -2.82 -9.57
CA TYR A 201 -17.84 -1.62 -8.98
C TYR A 201 -17.40 -0.62 -10.06
N PRO A 202 -18.34 -0.02 -10.82
CA PRO A 202 -18.02 0.79 -12.00
C PRO A 202 -17.20 2.05 -11.66
N THR A 203 -17.50 2.72 -10.57
CA THR A 203 -16.73 3.90 -10.14
C THR A 203 -15.32 3.54 -9.73
N LEU A 204 -15.13 2.42 -9.02
CA LEU A 204 -13.79 1.94 -8.65
C LEU A 204 -13.00 1.49 -9.88
N ALA A 205 -13.64 0.85 -10.87
CA ALA A 205 -13.00 0.47 -12.12
C ALA A 205 -12.55 1.71 -12.92
N ALA A 206 -13.42 2.72 -13.05
CA ALA A 206 -13.07 3.98 -13.69
C ALA A 206 -11.93 4.70 -12.96
N LEU A 207 -11.96 4.72 -11.64
CA LEU A 207 -10.89 5.28 -10.80
C LEU A 207 -9.57 4.53 -11.05
N SER A 208 -9.59 3.19 -11.04
CA SER A 208 -8.41 2.36 -11.26
C SER A 208 -7.78 2.59 -12.63
N LEU A 209 -8.57 2.72 -13.68
CA LEU A 209 -8.10 3.01 -15.04
C LEU A 209 -7.61 4.46 -15.22
N SER A 210 -8.12 5.39 -14.42
CA SER A 210 -7.76 6.80 -14.53
C SER A 210 -6.59 7.24 -13.65
N GLN A 211 -6.07 6.38 -12.79
CA GLN A 211 -5.00 6.68 -11.82
C GLN A 211 -3.80 7.45 -12.43
N PHE A 212 -3.44 7.08 -13.66
CA PHE A 212 -2.26 7.61 -14.34
C PHE A 212 -2.62 8.49 -15.55
N SER A 213 -3.92 8.71 -15.84
CA SER A 213 -4.38 9.38 -17.07
C SER A 213 -3.94 10.83 -17.20
N ARG A 214 -3.69 11.50 -16.08
CA ARG A 214 -3.26 12.91 -16.03
C ARG A 214 -1.75 13.09 -15.82
N LEU A 215 -1.01 11.99 -15.69
CA LEU A 215 0.42 12.03 -15.44
C LEU A 215 1.20 11.99 -16.74
N GLY A 216 2.23 12.81 -16.84
CA GLY A 216 3.14 12.92 -17.99
C GLY A 216 4.58 12.65 -17.61
N LYS A 217 5.49 12.78 -18.60
CA LYS A 217 6.92 12.47 -18.45
C LYS A 217 7.64 13.24 -17.33
N THR A 218 7.11 14.37 -16.92
CA THR A 218 7.71 15.23 -15.89
C THR A 218 7.14 14.98 -14.50
N ASP A 219 6.05 14.21 -14.39
CA ASP A 219 5.38 13.98 -13.13
C ASP A 219 6.01 12.84 -12.36
N TRP A 220 6.23 13.07 -11.08
CA TRP A 220 6.80 12.08 -10.17
C TRP A 220 5.76 11.06 -9.74
N VAL A 221 6.13 9.79 -9.86
CA VAL A 221 5.34 8.68 -9.34
C VAL A 221 6.24 7.77 -8.52
N LEU A 222 5.93 7.66 -7.25
CA LEU A 222 6.62 6.77 -6.32
C LEU A 222 5.86 5.44 -6.23
N PHE A 223 6.58 4.34 -6.32
CA PHE A 223 6.01 3.00 -6.22
C PHE A 223 6.48 2.31 -4.94
N ASN A 224 5.53 1.72 -4.19
CA ASN A 224 5.86 0.84 -3.07
C ASN A 224 6.31 -0.53 -3.60
N SER A 225 7.45 -0.55 -4.27
CA SER A 225 8.14 -1.71 -4.83
C SER A 225 9.63 -1.42 -4.83
N PHE A 226 10.47 -2.34 -5.28
CA PHE A 226 11.90 -2.13 -5.47
C PHE A 226 12.33 -2.56 -6.88
N GLU A 227 13.38 -1.95 -7.41
CA GLU A 227 13.73 -2.05 -8.83
C GLU A 227 14.05 -3.48 -9.25
N GLU A 228 14.72 -4.24 -8.38
CA GLU A 228 15.14 -5.61 -8.63
C GLU A 228 13.96 -6.59 -8.72
N LEU A 229 12.80 -6.25 -8.17
CA LEU A 229 11.61 -7.10 -8.18
C LEU A 229 10.91 -7.12 -9.55
N GLU A 230 10.83 -5.94 -10.22
CA GLU A 230 10.07 -5.74 -11.46
C GLU A 230 10.86 -4.86 -12.47
N PRO A 231 12.14 -5.17 -12.79
CA PRO A 231 13.05 -4.24 -13.48
C PRO A 231 12.58 -3.85 -14.89
N GLN A 232 12.02 -4.77 -15.66
CA GLN A 232 11.54 -4.49 -17.02
C GLN A 232 10.31 -3.58 -17.00
N VAL A 233 9.40 -3.81 -16.06
CA VAL A 233 8.18 -3.00 -15.89
C VAL A 233 8.55 -1.58 -15.46
N VAL A 234 9.46 -1.46 -14.49
CA VAL A 234 9.96 -0.15 -14.01
C VAL A 234 10.63 0.62 -15.15
N ALA A 235 11.43 -0.04 -15.99
CA ALA A 235 12.02 0.57 -17.17
C ALA A 235 10.93 1.08 -18.14
N GLY A 236 9.89 0.29 -18.41
CA GLY A 236 8.76 0.71 -19.25
C GLY A 236 8.01 1.92 -18.70
N LEU A 237 7.77 1.97 -17.39
CA LEU A 237 7.11 3.09 -16.72
C LEU A 237 7.97 4.37 -16.78
N LYS A 238 9.30 4.27 -16.66
CA LYS A 238 10.24 5.41 -16.77
C LYS A 238 10.18 6.15 -18.11
N PHE A 239 9.71 5.51 -19.19
CA PHE A 239 9.47 6.21 -20.48
C PHE A 239 8.25 7.14 -20.45
N ARG A 240 7.33 6.96 -19.49
CA ARG A 240 6.04 7.67 -19.43
C ARG A 240 5.97 8.70 -18.33
N MET A 241 6.65 8.45 -17.22
CA MET A 241 6.62 9.27 -16.01
C MET A 241 7.97 9.18 -15.28
N LYS A 242 8.22 10.06 -14.34
CA LYS A 242 9.37 9.92 -13.43
C LYS A 242 9.07 8.86 -12.38
N ALA A 243 9.13 7.58 -12.78
CA ALA A 243 8.85 6.45 -11.94
C ALA A 243 10.04 6.10 -11.03
N LEU A 244 9.85 6.14 -9.73
CA LEU A 244 10.83 5.73 -8.73
C LEU A 244 10.24 4.67 -7.80
N THR A 245 10.93 3.55 -7.64
CA THR A 245 10.63 2.56 -6.61
C THR A 245 11.26 2.99 -5.30
N VAL A 246 10.47 3.11 -4.23
CA VAL A 246 10.91 3.58 -2.91
C VAL A 246 10.59 2.59 -1.78
N GLY A 247 10.04 1.43 -2.14
CA GLY A 247 9.71 0.33 -1.23
C GLY A 247 10.85 -0.70 -1.08
N PRO A 248 10.57 -1.81 -0.39
CA PRO A 248 9.34 -2.04 0.34
C PRO A 248 9.19 -1.11 1.55
N THR A 249 7.97 -0.66 1.82
CA THR A 249 7.65 0.11 3.01
C THR A 249 7.32 -0.82 4.19
N VAL A 250 8.08 -1.88 4.32
CA VAL A 250 8.01 -2.86 5.43
C VAL A 250 9.13 -2.52 6.40
N SER A 251 8.78 -2.25 7.67
CA SER A 251 9.77 -1.93 8.71
C SER A 251 10.08 -3.19 9.53
N GLU A 252 11.35 -3.50 9.69
CA GLU A 252 11.82 -4.58 10.56
C GLU A 252 12.10 -4.09 12.01
N GLU A 253 12.29 -2.77 12.21
CA GLU A 253 12.97 -2.26 13.41
C GLU A 253 12.07 -1.98 14.63
N ASP A 254 10.77 -1.71 14.47
CA ASP A 254 10.01 -1.14 15.60
C ASP A 254 8.94 -2.05 16.22
N GLY A 255 8.66 -3.24 15.68
CA GLY A 255 7.54 -4.08 16.17
C GLY A 255 6.17 -3.38 16.12
N ARG A 256 6.10 -2.11 15.71
CA ARG A 256 4.90 -1.28 15.53
C ARG A 256 4.79 -0.84 14.09
N HIS A 257 4.22 -1.71 13.29
CA HIS A 257 4.21 -1.59 11.83
C HIS A 257 2.95 -0.93 11.27
N GLY A 258 2.67 0.29 11.65
CA GLY A 258 1.58 1.02 11.05
C GLY A 258 0.45 1.33 12.03
N MET A 259 -0.64 1.85 11.47
CA MET A 259 -1.86 2.14 12.21
C MET A 259 -2.83 1.00 12.01
N ASP A 260 -2.98 0.13 13.00
CA ASP A 260 -3.98 -0.93 12.98
C ASP A 260 -5.37 -0.32 13.21
N LEU A 261 -6.19 -0.33 12.15
CA LEU A 261 -7.60 0.06 12.24
C LEU A 261 -8.46 -0.98 12.97
N LEU A 262 -7.93 -2.19 13.14
CA LEU A 262 -8.55 -3.28 13.89
C LEU A 262 -7.63 -3.71 15.02
N ARG A 263 -8.21 -4.01 16.17
CA ARG A 263 -7.43 -4.40 17.36
C ARG A 263 -6.84 -5.79 17.16
N ALA A 264 -5.50 -5.87 17.15
CA ALA A 264 -4.78 -7.11 17.01
C ALA A 264 -4.80 -7.95 18.30
N ASP A 265 -4.95 -9.27 18.15
CA ASP A 265 -4.81 -10.22 19.26
C ASP A 265 -3.36 -10.71 19.36
N ALA A 266 -2.66 -10.28 20.40
CA ALA A 266 -1.30 -10.72 20.67
C ALA A 266 -1.20 -12.19 21.14
N ALA A 267 -2.34 -12.85 21.45
CA ALA A 267 -2.34 -14.26 21.85
C ALA A 267 -1.89 -15.18 20.71
N CYS A 268 -2.11 -14.76 19.45
CA CYS A 268 -1.67 -15.52 18.28
C CYS A 268 -0.13 -15.70 18.21
N VAL A 269 0.64 -14.68 18.58
CA VAL A 269 2.11 -14.76 18.61
C VAL A 269 2.56 -15.74 19.68
N ARG A 270 1.98 -15.66 20.90
CA ARG A 270 2.27 -16.62 21.98
C ARG A 270 1.91 -18.07 21.61
N TRP A 271 0.86 -18.25 20.82
CA TRP A 271 0.49 -19.59 20.32
C TRP A 271 1.57 -20.11 19.33
N LEU A 272 2.10 -19.24 18.48
CA LEU A 272 3.20 -19.57 17.55
C LEU A 272 4.49 -19.93 18.28
N ASP A 273 4.81 -19.30 19.42
CA ASP A 273 6.01 -19.60 20.23
C ASP A 273 6.11 -21.08 20.63
N GLY A 274 4.95 -21.75 20.76
CA GLY A 274 4.87 -23.17 21.07
C GLY A 274 4.97 -24.11 19.87
N LYS A 275 5.23 -23.60 18.64
CA LYS A 275 5.22 -24.41 17.42
C LYS A 275 6.63 -24.63 16.85
N PRO A 276 6.87 -25.77 16.21
CA PRO A 276 8.14 -26.01 15.51
C PRO A 276 8.37 -24.99 14.38
N ALA A 277 9.63 -24.73 14.04
CA ALA A 277 9.98 -23.85 12.94
C ALA A 277 9.37 -24.35 11.62
N ALA A 278 8.83 -23.41 10.82
CA ALA A 278 8.23 -23.64 9.51
C ALA A 278 7.13 -24.73 9.49
N SER A 279 6.37 -24.88 10.59
CA SER A 279 5.31 -25.91 10.73
C SER A 279 3.89 -25.37 10.57
N VAL A 280 3.70 -24.05 10.67
CA VAL A 280 2.38 -23.41 10.68
C VAL A 280 2.07 -22.75 9.36
N VAL A 281 0.85 -22.96 8.88
CA VAL A 281 0.25 -22.25 7.73
C VAL A 281 -0.48 -21.02 8.24
N TYR A 282 0.00 -19.83 7.92
CA TYR A 282 -0.70 -18.59 8.18
C TYR A 282 -1.73 -18.33 7.08
N VAL A 283 -2.95 -17.90 7.42
CA VAL A 283 -4.04 -17.67 6.46
C VAL A 283 -4.66 -16.31 6.71
N SER A 284 -4.62 -15.42 5.70
CA SER A 284 -5.27 -14.10 5.78
C SER A 284 -5.67 -13.57 4.41
N PHE A 285 -6.90 -13.08 4.32
CA PHE A 285 -7.48 -12.46 3.11
C PHE A 285 -7.56 -10.92 3.23
N GLY A 286 -6.79 -10.32 4.15
CA GLY A 286 -6.69 -8.87 4.33
C GLY A 286 -7.94 -8.24 4.99
N SER A 287 -7.97 -6.91 4.97
CA SER A 287 -8.99 -6.12 5.67
C SER A 287 -10.27 -5.89 4.85
N PHE A 288 -10.21 -6.05 3.53
CA PHE A 288 -11.30 -5.65 2.62
C PHE A 288 -12.02 -6.81 1.95
N ALA A 289 -11.33 -7.89 1.57
CA ALA A 289 -11.93 -9.03 0.88
C ALA A 289 -13.05 -9.68 1.71
N ARG A 290 -14.15 -10.01 1.05
CA ARG A 290 -15.29 -10.75 1.61
C ARG A 290 -15.42 -12.07 0.85
N LEU A 291 -15.06 -13.16 1.51
CA LEU A 291 -15.23 -14.49 0.93
C LEU A 291 -16.71 -14.88 0.94
N SER A 292 -17.14 -15.68 -0.05
CA SER A 292 -18.43 -16.35 0.03
C SER A 292 -18.41 -17.41 1.15
N ALA A 293 -19.57 -17.84 1.62
CA ALA A 293 -19.67 -18.93 2.60
C ALA A 293 -19.09 -20.24 2.01
N GLU A 294 -19.31 -20.48 0.72
CA GLU A 294 -18.75 -21.61 -0.01
C GLU A 294 -17.22 -21.57 -0.02
N GLN A 295 -16.61 -20.46 -0.44
CA GLN A 295 -15.14 -20.32 -0.44
C GLN A 295 -14.55 -20.44 0.96
N THR A 296 -15.24 -19.93 1.98
CA THR A 296 -14.79 -20.05 3.38
C THR A 296 -14.80 -21.52 3.81
N ALA A 297 -15.84 -22.29 3.44
CA ALA A 297 -15.93 -23.73 3.73
C ALA A 297 -14.84 -24.51 2.98
N GLU A 298 -14.58 -24.20 1.71
CA GLU A 298 -13.54 -24.85 0.92
C GLU A 298 -12.14 -24.60 1.51
N ILE A 299 -11.87 -23.38 1.99
CA ILE A 299 -10.61 -23.06 2.69
C ILE A 299 -10.51 -23.90 3.97
N ALA A 300 -11.58 -23.97 4.78
CA ALA A 300 -11.60 -24.75 5.99
C ALA A 300 -11.32 -26.25 5.72
N HIS A 301 -11.98 -26.84 4.72
CA HIS A 301 -11.73 -28.21 4.30
C HIS A 301 -10.30 -28.41 3.83
N GLY A 302 -9.79 -27.49 3.00
CA GLY A 302 -8.42 -27.55 2.49
C GLY A 302 -7.35 -27.49 3.59
N LEU A 303 -7.54 -26.63 4.58
CA LEU A 303 -6.63 -26.52 5.74
C LEU A 303 -6.64 -27.80 6.56
N ARG A 304 -7.80 -28.32 6.92
CA ARG A 304 -7.95 -29.60 7.65
C ARG A 304 -7.27 -30.75 6.87
N ASP A 305 -7.56 -30.87 5.58
CA ASP A 305 -7.06 -31.95 4.73
C ASP A 305 -5.58 -31.83 4.40
N SER A 306 -4.98 -30.64 4.57
CA SER A 306 -3.53 -30.43 4.45
C SER A 306 -2.73 -31.11 5.57
N ARG A 307 -3.34 -31.34 6.74
CA ARG A 307 -2.77 -31.89 7.96
C ARG A 307 -1.64 -31.05 8.57
N HIS A 308 -1.61 -29.76 8.25
CA HIS A 308 -0.71 -28.79 8.90
C HIS A 308 -1.47 -27.99 9.93
N GLU A 309 -0.81 -27.60 10.99
CA GLU A 309 -1.35 -26.60 11.91
C GLU A 309 -1.48 -25.26 11.20
N PHE A 310 -2.48 -24.47 11.56
CA PHE A 310 -2.73 -23.19 10.91
C PHE A 310 -3.12 -22.10 11.91
N LEU A 311 -2.80 -20.85 11.55
CA LEU A 311 -3.32 -19.62 12.15
C LEU A 311 -4.15 -18.90 11.09
N TRP A 312 -5.46 -18.84 11.27
CA TRP A 312 -6.36 -18.23 10.29
C TRP A 312 -7.02 -16.97 10.83
N VAL A 313 -6.86 -15.84 10.12
CA VAL A 313 -7.54 -14.57 10.42
C VAL A 313 -8.89 -14.55 9.74
N VAL A 314 -9.96 -14.58 10.52
CA VAL A 314 -11.37 -14.48 10.08
C VAL A 314 -12.00 -13.33 10.84
N ARG A 315 -12.25 -12.20 10.14
CA ARG A 315 -12.84 -11.01 10.78
C ARG A 315 -14.14 -11.34 11.49
N GLY A 316 -14.44 -10.65 12.58
CA GLY A 316 -15.64 -10.93 13.38
C GLY A 316 -16.95 -10.97 12.57
N SER A 317 -17.07 -10.07 11.55
CA SER A 317 -18.21 -10.05 10.62
C SER A 317 -18.30 -11.27 9.68
N GLU A 318 -17.22 -12.04 9.53
CA GLU A 318 -17.11 -13.17 8.60
C GLU A 318 -17.12 -14.54 9.33
N GLN A 319 -16.96 -14.56 10.66
CA GLN A 319 -16.88 -15.80 11.45
C GLN A 319 -18.11 -16.72 11.32
N GLY A 320 -19.30 -16.13 11.10
CA GLY A 320 -20.52 -16.90 10.86
C GLY A 320 -20.53 -17.71 9.57
N LYS A 321 -19.51 -17.56 8.70
CA LYS A 321 -19.35 -18.36 7.47
C LYS A 321 -18.50 -19.63 7.66
N LEU A 322 -17.85 -19.75 8.82
CA LEU A 322 -17.06 -20.95 9.13
C LEU A 322 -17.99 -22.18 9.29
N PRO A 323 -17.57 -23.37 8.82
CA PRO A 323 -18.31 -24.60 9.09
C PRO A 323 -18.48 -24.85 10.59
N ALA A 324 -19.65 -25.39 10.99
CA ALA A 324 -19.91 -25.73 12.36
C ALA A 324 -18.88 -26.75 12.89
N GLY A 325 -18.39 -26.55 14.11
CA GLY A 325 -17.39 -27.43 14.74
C GLY A 325 -15.95 -27.32 14.20
N PHE A 326 -15.70 -26.50 13.18
CA PHE A 326 -14.38 -26.42 12.55
C PHE A 326 -13.25 -26.01 13.52
N GLN A 327 -13.53 -25.07 14.42
CA GLN A 327 -12.50 -24.57 15.37
C GLN A 327 -12.06 -25.63 16.39
N GLU A 328 -12.95 -26.51 16.77
CA GLU A 328 -12.68 -27.59 17.75
C GLU A 328 -11.95 -28.79 17.12
N GLU A 329 -12.18 -29.04 15.83
CA GLU A 329 -11.74 -30.25 15.16
C GLU A 329 -10.42 -30.11 14.36
N ALA A 330 -10.05 -28.89 13.98
CA ALA A 330 -9.11 -28.70 12.88
C ALA A 330 -7.64 -28.50 13.30
N GLY A 331 -7.28 -28.54 14.59
CA GLY A 331 -5.88 -28.46 15.03
C GLY A 331 -5.18 -27.11 14.74
N GLY A 332 -5.95 -26.01 14.61
CA GLY A 332 -5.46 -24.67 14.33
C GLY A 332 -6.03 -23.60 15.24
N LEU A 333 -5.58 -22.36 15.06
CA LEU A 333 -6.08 -21.19 15.76
C LEU A 333 -6.79 -20.25 14.78
N VAL A 334 -8.05 -19.88 15.09
CA VAL A 334 -8.80 -18.85 14.36
C VAL A 334 -8.87 -17.60 15.21
N VAL A 335 -8.48 -16.44 14.65
CA VAL A 335 -8.52 -15.14 15.33
C VAL A 335 -9.24 -14.10 14.49
N ALA A 336 -9.81 -13.08 15.14
CA ALA A 336 -10.49 -12.01 14.41
C ALA A 336 -9.50 -11.08 13.68
N TRP A 337 -8.36 -10.84 14.27
CA TRP A 337 -7.28 -10.00 13.72
C TRP A 337 -5.95 -10.31 14.41
N CYS A 338 -4.84 -10.15 13.70
CA CYS A 338 -3.50 -10.37 14.25
C CYS A 338 -2.50 -9.32 13.75
N PRO A 339 -1.36 -9.14 14.42
CA PRO A 339 -0.27 -8.30 13.92
C PRO A 339 0.48 -9.04 12.80
N GLN A 340 0.01 -8.90 11.55
CA GLN A 340 0.44 -9.70 10.39
C GLN A 340 1.97 -9.75 10.20
N LEU A 341 2.66 -8.62 10.33
CA LEU A 341 4.12 -8.59 10.17
C LEU A 341 4.84 -9.40 11.26
N ALA A 342 4.39 -9.30 12.52
CA ALA A 342 4.94 -10.10 13.60
C ALA A 342 4.69 -11.60 13.39
N VAL A 343 3.50 -11.96 12.87
CA VAL A 343 3.16 -13.34 12.51
C VAL A 343 4.03 -13.83 11.34
N LEU A 344 4.14 -13.08 10.27
CA LEU A 344 4.97 -13.45 9.10
C LEU A 344 6.47 -13.53 9.44
N ALA A 345 6.95 -12.71 10.37
CA ALA A 345 8.33 -12.75 10.85
C ALA A 345 8.61 -13.93 11.80
N HIS A 346 7.55 -14.59 12.29
CA HIS A 346 7.71 -15.65 13.29
C HIS A 346 8.30 -16.93 12.67
N PRO A 347 9.34 -17.56 13.28
CA PRO A 347 10.00 -18.73 12.69
C PRO A 347 9.11 -19.95 12.53
N ALA A 348 8.00 -20.06 13.26
CA ALA A 348 7.04 -21.15 13.12
C ALA A 348 6.24 -21.07 11.81
N VAL A 349 6.13 -19.90 11.15
CA VAL A 349 5.37 -19.75 9.91
C VAL A 349 6.17 -20.30 8.72
N GLY A 350 5.63 -21.34 8.08
CA GLY A 350 6.24 -22.00 6.91
C GLY A 350 5.61 -21.62 5.58
N CYS A 351 4.35 -21.15 5.60
CA CYS A 351 3.58 -20.80 4.42
C CYS A 351 2.53 -19.74 4.74
N PHE A 352 2.23 -18.88 3.77
CA PHE A 352 1.16 -17.89 3.84
C PHE A 352 0.12 -18.12 2.74
N VAL A 353 -1.08 -18.57 3.14
CA VAL A 353 -2.26 -18.62 2.25
C VAL A 353 -2.87 -17.22 2.20
N THR A 354 -2.78 -16.57 1.05
CA THR A 354 -3.09 -15.15 0.89
C THR A 354 -3.92 -14.86 -0.34
N HIS A 355 -4.73 -13.80 -0.27
CA HIS A 355 -5.41 -13.23 -1.44
C HIS A 355 -4.46 -12.52 -2.43
N CYS A 356 -3.19 -12.40 -2.10
CA CYS A 356 -2.17 -11.67 -2.88
C CYS A 356 -2.45 -10.17 -3.08
N GLY A 357 -3.14 -9.50 -2.17
CA GLY A 357 -3.13 -8.04 -2.12
C GLY A 357 -1.69 -7.53 -1.95
N TRP A 358 -1.35 -6.41 -2.59
CA TRP A 358 0.04 -5.99 -2.75
C TRP A 358 0.82 -5.89 -1.43
N ASN A 359 0.25 -5.28 -0.39
CA ASN A 359 0.96 -5.17 0.89
C ASN A 359 1.29 -6.55 1.48
N SER A 360 0.32 -7.47 1.51
CA SER A 360 0.54 -8.83 2.02
C SER A 360 1.58 -9.59 1.20
N THR A 361 1.59 -9.41 -0.11
CA THR A 361 2.59 -9.99 -1.02
C THR A 361 3.98 -9.42 -0.74
N LEU A 362 4.08 -8.08 -0.62
CA LEU A 362 5.34 -7.40 -0.37
C LEU A 362 5.90 -7.71 1.03
N GLU A 363 5.04 -7.83 2.04
CA GLU A 363 5.39 -8.27 3.39
C GLU A 363 5.94 -9.70 3.38
N ALA A 364 5.26 -10.63 2.71
CA ALA A 364 5.72 -12.01 2.59
C ALA A 364 7.07 -12.11 1.86
N LEU A 365 7.26 -11.37 0.76
CA LEU A 365 8.55 -11.28 0.05
C LEU A 365 9.65 -10.73 0.94
N SER A 366 9.38 -9.62 1.66
CA SER A 366 10.35 -8.95 2.53
C SER A 366 10.76 -9.82 3.74
N LEU A 367 9.87 -10.69 4.20
CA LEU A 367 10.11 -11.59 5.32
C LEU A 367 10.56 -13.00 4.90
N GLY A 368 10.53 -13.29 3.58
CA GLY A 368 10.98 -14.58 3.04
C GLY A 368 10.00 -15.72 3.28
N VAL A 369 8.69 -15.42 3.34
CA VAL A 369 7.64 -16.42 3.58
C VAL A 369 7.07 -16.90 2.25
N PRO A 370 7.11 -18.21 1.96
CA PRO A 370 6.45 -18.81 0.81
C PRO A 370 4.95 -18.60 0.81
N MET A 371 4.32 -18.53 -0.37
CA MET A 371 2.90 -18.20 -0.51
C MET A 371 2.08 -19.29 -1.22
N VAL A 372 0.84 -19.45 -0.78
CA VAL A 372 -0.25 -20.05 -1.58
C VAL A 372 -1.19 -18.93 -1.98
N ALA A 373 -1.23 -18.62 -3.26
CA ALA A 373 -1.99 -17.53 -3.83
C ALA A 373 -3.44 -17.95 -4.11
N VAL A 374 -4.41 -17.26 -3.49
CA VAL A 374 -5.86 -17.45 -3.68
C VAL A 374 -6.49 -16.09 -4.02
N PRO A 375 -6.18 -15.53 -5.21
CA PRO A 375 -6.63 -14.19 -5.58
C PRO A 375 -8.16 -14.10 -5.63
N GLN A 376 -8.69 -12.94 -5.23
CA GLN A 376 -10.13 -12.68 -5.21
C GLN A 376 -10.53 -11.63 -6.25
N TRP A 377 -9.84 -10.48 -6.33
CA TRP A 377 -10.20 -9.36 -7.21
C TRP A 377 -9.08 -8.30 -7.28
N THR A 378 -9.31 -7.18 -7.96
CA THR A 378 -8.38 -6.04 -8.16
C THR A 378 -7.05 -6.45 -8.80
N ASP A 379 -5.92 -6.09 -8.20
CA ASP A 379 -4.56 -6.41 -8.63
C ASP A 379 -4.10 -7.84 -8.28
N GLN A 380 -4.90 -8.53 -7.47
CA GLN A 380 -4.54 -9.83 -6.90
C GLN A 380 -4.28 -10.93 -7.92
N PRO A 381 -5.04 -11.08 -9.04
CA PRO A 381 -4.73 -12.06 -10.08
C PRO A 381 -3.34 -11.84 -10.70
N THR A 382 -2.97 -10.59 -10.95
CA THR A 382 -1.66 -10.23 -11.48
C THR A 382 -0.55 -10.54 -10.47
N ASN A 383 -0.74 -10.17 -9.21
CA ASN A 383 0.22 -10.47 -8.15
C ASN A 383 0.39 -11.99 -7.95
N ALA A 384 -0.70 -12.77 -8.01
CA ALA A 384 -0.66 -14.23 -7.94
C ALA A 384 0.15 -14.85 -9.08
N LYS A 385 0.03 -14.29 -10.31
CA LYS A 385 0.88 -14.66 -11.46
C LYS A 385 2.36 -14.40 -11.17
N LEU A 386 2.68 -13.24 -10.61
CA LEU A 386 4.07 -12.87 -10.29
C LEU A 386 4.65 -13.78 -9.20
N VAL A 387 3.87 -14.11 -8.17
CA VAL A 387 4.25 -15.03 -7.09
C VAL A 387 4.67 -16.40 -7.61
N GLU A 388 3.90 -16.98 -8.54
CA GLU A 388 4.15 -18.33 -9.06
C GLU A 388 5.17 -18.34 -10.19
N ASP A 389 4.96 -17.55 -11.24
CA ASP A 389 5.66 -17.71 -12.51
C ASP A 389 6.90 -16.81 -12.65
N VAL A 390 6.91 -15.65 -12.00
CA VAL A 390 8.01 -14.68 -12.13
C VAL A 390 8.99 -14.81 -10.95
N TRP A 391 8.47 -14.74 -9.72
CA TRP A 391 9.32 -14.78 -8.54
C TRP A 391 9.57 -16.19 -8.02
N GLY A 392 8.68 -17.15 -8.34
CA GLY A 392 8.78 -18.56 -7.97
C GLY A 392 8.77 -18.79 -6.46
N VAL A 393 8.06 -17.94 -5.70
CA VAL A 393 7.99 -17.95 -4.24
C VAL A 393 6.73 -18.60 -3.70
N GLY A 394 5.93 -19.22 -4.58
CA GLY A 394 4.68 -19.84 -4.19
C GLY A 394 4.02 -20.60 -5.32
N VAL A 395 2.79 -21.01 -5.08
CA VAL A 395 1.91 -21.66 -6.04
C VAL A 395 0.54 -20.99 -6.02
N ARG A 396 -0.15 -21.02 -7.15
CA ARG A 396 -1.50 -20.46 -7.29
C ARG A 396 -2.54 -21.57 -7.23
N ALA A 397 -3.45 -21.45 -6.26
CA ALA A 397 -4.63 -22.30 -6.20
C ALA A 397 -5.67 -21.84 -7.24
N ARG A 398 -6.15 -22.77 -8.07
CA ARG A 398 -7.01 -22.48 -9.21
C ARG A 398 -8.41 -23.04 -9.01
N PRO A 399 -9.46 -22.33 -9.45
CA PRO A 399 -10.80 -22.90 -9.54
C PRO A 399 -10.80 -24.18 -10.40
N ALA A 400 -11.82 -25.02 -10.22
CA ALA A 400 -12.00 -26.20 -11.06
C ALA A 400 -12.12 -25.80 -12.54
N THR A 401 -11.59 -26.66 -13.44
CA THR A 401 -11.67 -26.45 -14.89
C THR A 401 -13.14 -26.32 -15.32
N GLY A 402 -13.47 -25.22 -16.02
CA GLY A 402 -14.85 -24.91 -16.42
C GLY A 402 -15.68 -24.14 -15.38
N GLY A 403 -15.11 -23.82 -14.24
CA GLY A 403 -15.71 -22.86 -13.29
C GLY A 403 -15.77 -21.46 -13.93
N GLY A 404 -16.94 -20.80 -13.86
CA GLY A 404 -17.11 -19.42 -14.32
C GLY A 404 -16.31 -18.43 -13.47
N GLU A 405 -16.34 -17.16 -13.88
CA GLU A 405 -15.75 -16.06 -13.13
C GLU A 405 -16.31 -16.04 -11.70
N GLY A 406 -15.45 -16.01 -10.69
CA GLY A 406 -15.84 -16.05 -9.26
C GLY A 406 -16.10 -17.44 -8.70
N ALA A 407 -15.83 -18.53 -9.44
CA ALA A 407 -15.95 -19.89 -8.93
C ALA A 407 -15.01 -20.12 -7.73
N ALA A 408 -15.53 -20.79 -6.70
CA ALA A 408 -14.75 -21.14 -5.53
C ALA A 408 -13.56 -22.06 -5.87
N VAL A 409 -12.43 -21.82 -5.23
CA VAL A 409 -11.28 -22.72 -5.29
C VAL A 409 -11.57 -23.93 -4.39
N PRO A 410 -11.55 -25.17 -4.94
CA PRO A 410 -11.87 -26.36 -4.13
C PRO A 410 -10.88 -26.59 -2.99
N GLY A 411 -11.36 -27.11 -1.85
CA GLY A 411 -10.52 -27.44 -0.69
C GLY A 411 -9.41 -28.45 -1.03
N ALA A 412 -9.70 -29.40 -1.92
CA ALA A 412 -8.69 -30.34 -2.41
C ALA A 412 -7.51 -29.63 -3.11
N GLU A 413 -7.80 -28.57 -3.88
CA GLU A 413 -6.75 -27.76 -4.52
C GLU A 413 -5.97 -26.93 -3.51
N ILE A 414 -6.67 -26.32 -2.54
CA ILE A 414 -6.02 -25.58 -1.44
C ILE A 414 -5.09 -26.51 -0.66
N SER A 415 -5.58 -27.69 -0.27
CA SER A 415 -4.79 -28.71 0.41
C SER A 415 -3.56 -29.14 -0.42
N ARG A 416 -3.73 -29.36 -1.73
CA ARG A 416 -2.64 -29.70 -2.64
C ARG A 416 -1.58 -28.59 -2.66
N CYS A 417 -1.99 -27.31 -2.79
CA CYS A 417 -1.09 -26.17 -2.83
C CYS A 417 -0.34 -25.99 -1.51
N VAL A 418 -1.02 -26.11 -0.37
CA VAL A 418 -0.38 -26.05 0.94
C VAL A 418 0.69 -27.14 1.07
N ARG A 419 0.37 -28.40 0.74
CA ARG A 419 1.34 -29.48 0.79
C ARG A 419 2.51 -29.28 -0.19
N GLU A 420 2.28 -28.75 -1.39
CA GLU A 420 3.35 -28.46 -2.35
C GLU A 420 4.35 -27.46 -1.78
N VAL A 421 3.85 -26.40 -1.13
CA VAL A 421 4.72 -25.36 -0.53
C VAL A 421 5.41 -25.85 0.74
N MET A 422 4.72 -26.64 1.58
CA MET A 422 5.25 -27.10 2.87
C MET A 422 6.22 -28.27 2.71
N ASP A 423 5.84 -29.31 1.98
CA ASP A 423 6.54 -30.60 1.94
C ASP A 423 6.79 -31.14 0.54
N GLY A 424 6.20 -30.51 -0.50
CA GLY A 424 6.26 -31.01 -1.86
C GLY A 424 7.65 -30.97 -2.50
N PRO A 425 7.81 -31.57 -3.67
CA PRO A 425 9.10 -31.60 -4.38
C PRO A 425 9.66 -30.21 -4.68
N GLY A 426 8.78 -29.22 -4.90
CA GLY A 426 9.11 -27.80 -5.14
C GLY A 426 9.46 -27.00 -3.90
N ALA A 427 9.12 -27.47 -2.70
CA ALA A 427 9.18 -26.70 -1.46
C ALA A 427 10.57 -26.11 -1.17
N ARG A 428 11.64 -26.87 -1.40
CA ARG A 428 13.02 -26.40 -1.21
C ARG A 428 13.34 -25.21 -2.13
N ARG A 429 12.97 -25.32 -3.41
CA ARG A 429 13.20 -24.24 -4.40
C ARG A 429 12.39 -23.00 -4.07
N ILE A 430 11.11 -23.16 -3.71
CA ILE A 430 10.20 -22.06 -3.33
C ILE A 430 10.78 -21.32 -2.11
N ARG A 431 11.19 -22.03 -1.07
CA ARG A 431 11.84 -21.43 0.11
C ARG A 431 13.15 -20.71 -0.23
N ALA A 432 13.99 -21.29 -1.07
CA ALA A 432 15.24 -20.65 -1.49
C ALA A 432 14.98 -19.34 -2.25
N ASN A 433 13.97 -19.32 -3.13
CA ASN A 433 13.55 -18.10 -3.82
C ASN A 433 12.97 -17.06 -2.84
N ALA A 434 12.17 -17.47 -1.86
CA ALA A 434 11.63 -16.57 -0.85
C ALA A 434 12.76 -15.89 -0.04
N VAL A 435 13.78 -16.66 0.36
CA VAL A 435 14.98 -16.12 1.02
C VAL A 435 15.73 -15.15 0.10
N LYS A 436 15.92 -15.49 -1.17
CA LYS A 436 16.56 -14.60 -2.16
C LYS A 436 15.84 -13.25 -2.25
N TRP A 437 14.51 -13.25 -2.32
CA TRP A 437 13.74 -12.00 -2.43
C TRP A 437 13.73 -11.20 -1.12
N LYS A 438 13.75 -11.87 0.03
CA LYS A 438 13.98 -11.21 1.33
C LYS A 438 15.29 -10.42 1.33
N GLU A 439 16.39 -11.06 0.93
CA GLU A 439 17.69 -10.39 0.88
C GLU A 439 17.71 -9.23 -0.14
N ALA A 440 17.09 -9.40 -1.32
CA ALA A 440 16.96 -8.33 -2.31
C ALA A 440 16.15 -7.14 -1.77
N ALA A 441 15.03 -7.40 -1.08
CA ALA A 441 14.21 -6.38 -0.44
C ALA A 441 14.99 -5.59 0.63
N ARG A 442 15.76 -6.29 1.48
CA ARG A 442 16.63 -5.67 2.48
C ARG A 442 17.73 -4.81 1.86
N GLU A 443 18.38 -5.32 0.83
CA GLU A 443 19.44 -4.60 0.14
C GLU A 443 18.90 -3.34 -0.56
N ALA A 444 17.69 -3.39 -1.16
CA ALA A 444 17.08 -2.25 -1.81
C ALA A 444 16.88 -1.05 -0.87
N VAL A 445 16.46 -1.29 0.37
CA VAL A 445 16.18 -0.21 1.36
C VAL A 445 17.39 0.17 2.22
N ARG A 446 18.46 -0.64 2.21
CA ARG A 446 19.69 -0.35 2.94
C ARG A 446 20.37 0.91 2.38
N GLY A 447 21.18 1.59 3.19
CA GLY A 447 21.94 2.76 2.76
C GLY A 447 22.75 2.48 1.49
N GLY A 448 22.46 3.20 0.41
CA GLY A 448 23.04 3.01 -0.92
C GLY A 448 22.33 1.96 -1.79
N GLY A 449 21.26 1.30 -1.31
CA GLY A 449 20.40 0.42 -2.14
C GLY A 449 19.56 1.19 -3.16
N SER A 450 18.90 0.48 -4.06
CA SER A 450 18.10 1.09 -5.15
C SER A 450 17.02 2.03 -4.62
N SER A 451 16.20 1.56 -3.68
CA SER A 451 15.12 2.34 -3.07
C SER A 451 15.63 3.47 -2.17
N ASP A 452 16.79 3.30 -1.53
CA ASP A 452 17.41 4.36 -0.74
C ASP A 452 17.91 5.51 -1.61
N ARG A 453 18.57 5.20 -2.74
CA ARG A 453 18.99 6.21 -3.74
C ARG A 453 17.78 6.93 -4.35
N ASN A 454 16.76 6.19 -4.75
CA ASN A 454 15.53 6.76 -5.32
C ASN A 454 14.83 7.69 -4.33
N LEU A 455 14.77 7.31 -3.04
CA LEU A 455 14.22 8.17 -2.00
C LEU A 455 15.10 9.41 -1.79
N GLY A 456 16.43 9.28 -1.90
CA GLY A 456 17.38 10.40 -1.88
C GLY A 456 17.12 11.41 -3.01
N GLU A 457 16.97 10.93 -4.24
CA GLU A 457 16.62 11.77 -5.41
C GLU A 457 15.28 12.50 -5.18
N PHE A 458 14.30 11.84 -4.61
CA PHE A 458 13.03 12.47 -4.28
C PHE A 458 13.18 13.54 -3.17
N VAL A 459 13.99 13.30 -2.15
CA VAL A 459 14.26 14.28 -1.08
C VAL A 459 14.98 15.52 -1.64
N GLU A 460 15.92 15.34 -2.54
CA GLU A 460 16.59 16.46 -3.24
C GLU A 460 15.57 17.31 -4.03
N TYR A 461 14.64 16.67 -4.73
CA TYR A 461 13.54 17.36 -5.40
C TYR A 461 12.67 18.15 -4.41
N LEU A 462 12.32 17.59 -3.25
CA LEU A 462 11.55 18.29 -2.22
C LEU A 462 12.27 19.51 -1.70
N HIS A 463 13.57 19.42 -1.45
CA HIS A 463 14.39 20.54 -0.97
C HIS A 463 14.51 21.64 -2.04
N ALA A 464 14.80 21.30 -3.29
CA ALA A 464 14.85 22.26 -4.40
C ALA A 464 13.50 22.99 -4.57
N THR A 465 12.41 22.26 -4.45
CA THR A 465 11.04 22.82 -4.48
C THR A 465 10.79 23.79 -3.34
N ALA A 466 11.19 23.45 -2.10
CA ALA A 466 11.03 24.30 -0.93
C ALA A 466 11.85 25.61 -1.09
N GLN A 467 13.08 25.51 -1.56
CA GLN A 467 13.96 26.66 -1.83
C GLN A 467 13.37 27.60 -2.89
N SER A 468 12.91 27.05 -4.02
CA SER A 468 12.30 27.83 -5.10
C SER A 468 11.06 28.57 -4.64
N ARG A 469 10.24 27.94 -3.80
CA ARG A 469 9.03 28.57 -3.24
C ARG A 469 9.35 29.65 -2.21
N ALA A 470 10.35 29.45 -1.36
CA ALA A 470 10.82 30.45 -0.42
C ALA A 470 11.36 31.70 -1.14
N ALA A 471 12.11 31.50 -2.23
CA ALA A 471 12.63 32.61 -3.05
C ALA A 471 11.53 33.40 -3.79
N ALA A 472 10.40 32.75 -4.14
CA ALA A 472 9.25 33.37 -4.80
C ALA A 472 8.27 34.04 -3.81
N ALA A 473 8.41 33.84 -2.50
CA ALA A 473 7.54 34.43 -1.50
C ALA A 473 7.84 35.95 -1.36
N PRO A 474 6.81 36.83 -1.33
CA PRO A 474 7.04 38.24 -1.09
C PRO A 474 7.67 38.45 0.29
N PRO A 475 8.55 39.46 0.46
CA PRO A 475 9.18 39.73 1.74
C PRO A 475 8.13 39.96 2.83
N ALA A 476 8.32 39.34 3.98
CA ALA A 476 7.42 39.50 5.12
C ALA A 476 7.23 40.99 5.44
N ARG A 477 6.01 41.48 5.41
CA ARG A 477 5.70 42.83 5.85
C ARG A 477 6.00 42.90 7.32
N HIS A 478 7.11 43.54 7.70
CA HIS A 478 7.33 43.97 9.09
C HIS A 478 6.22 44.94 9.45
N THR A 479 5.25 44.51 10.24
CA THR A 479 4.35 45.42 10.95
C THR A 479 5.19 46.12 12.02
N ALA A 480 5.65 47.34 11.68
CA ALA A 480 6.24 48.20 12.64
C ALA A 480 5.18 48.50 13.72
N SER A 481 5.37 47.95 14.90
CA SER A 481 4.64 48.35 16.10
C SER A 481 4.97 49.82 16.35
N THR A 482 4.07 50.72 15.98
CA THR A 482 4.10 52.10 16.46
C THR A 482 3.61 52.09 17.89
N GLU A 483 4.54 51.97 18.83
CA GLU A 483 4.32 52.42 20.20
C GLU A 483 4.03 53.93 20.19
N ARG A 484 2.77 54.29 20.34
CA ARG A 484 2.38 55.64 20.68
C ARG A 484 2.62 55.79 22.20
N THR A 485 3.72 56.44 22.53
CA THR A 485 3.91 57.03 23.84
C THR A 485 2.91 58.17 24.03
N MET A 486 2.04 58.10 25.01
CA MET A 486 1.38 59.20 25.66
C MET A 486 1.69 59.13 27.14
#